data_8d2c68e0fb5c09815a7ba0af4e2676ef
#
_entry.id   8d2c68e0fb5c09815a7ba0af4e2676ef
#
_cell.length_a   1.000
_cell.length_b   1.000
_cell.length_c   1.000
_cell.angle_alpha   90.00
_cell.angle_beta   90.00
_cell.angle_gamma   90.00
#
_symmetry.space_group_name_H-M   'P 1'
#
loop_
_entity.id
_entity.type
_entity.pdbx_description
1 polymer ?
#
loop_
_entity_poly.entity_id
_entity_poly.type
_entity_poly.pdbx_seq_one_letter_code
_entity_poly.pdbx_strand_id
1 'polypeptide(L)'
;MNSSAQNLHMRFNRIPVNTISEKNNNTQTVRYIAFTDWGNPENTQVVICVHGLTRNSRDFDYLARALQDQFRVICVDIVGRGQSDWLTNAEEYNQPATYLSDIKILLTHILAQYDQPILLNWVGISMGGLIGMVLAGLQDLPIPIKSIIMSDIGPR
;
A
#
# COMPACT_ATOMS: atom_id res chain seq x y z
N MET A 1 -31.54 21.57 -1.57
CA MET A 1 -30.85 20.30 -1.29
C MET A 1 -29.76 20.12 -2.33
N ASN A 2 -28.58 20.65 -2.07
CA ASN A 2 -27.43 20.48 -2.97
C ASN A 2 -26.62 19.28 -2.50
N SER A 3 -26.87 18.13 -3.07
CA SER A 3 -25.88 17.04 -3.04
C SER A 3 -24.78 17.43 -4.02
N SER A 4 -23.73 18.08 -3.53
CA SER A 4 -22.48 18.15 -4.25
C SER A 4 -21.96 16.71 -4.39
N ALA A 5 -22.29 16.07 -5.49
CA ALA A 5 -21.59 14.89 -5.95
C ALA A 5 -20.13 15.33 -6.15
N GLN A 6 -19.30 15.18 -5.11
CA GLN A 6 -17.87 15.30 -5.25
C GLN A 6 -17.50 14.21 -6.27
N ASN A 7 -17.08 14.65 -7.46
CA ASN A 7 -16.43 13.78 -8.42
C ASN A 7 -15.16 13.27 -7.75
N LEU A 8 -15.29 12.12 -7.05
CA LEU A 8 -14.16 11.47 -6.37
C LEU A 8 -13.29 10.84 -7.46
N HIS A 9 -12.37 11.63 -7.98
CA HIS A 9 -11.40 11.16 -8.96
C HIS A 9 -10.26 10.40 -8.27
N MET A 10 -9.73 9.40 -8.96
CA MET A 10 -8.48 8.76 -8.58
C MET A 10 -7.36 9.82 -8.48
N ARG A 11 -6.63 9.80 -7.38
CA ARG A 11 -5.41 10.58 -7.17
C ARG A 11 -4.20 9.68 -7.29
N PHE A 12 -3.22 10.09 -8.05
CA PHE A 12 -1.94 9.40 -8.15
C PHE A 12 -0.93 10.04 -7.21
N ASN A 13 -0.22 9.22 -6.43
CA ASN A 13 0.71 9.69 -5.42
C ASN A 13 2.03 8.91 -5.50
N ARG A 14 3.11 9.55 -5.07
CA ARG A 14 4.41 8.93 -4.86
C ARG A 14 5.00 9.42 -3.54
N ILE A 15 5.55 8.52 -2.75
CA ILE A 15 6.20 8.85 -1.48
C ILE A 15 7.65 8.36 -1.48
N PRO A 16 8.57 9.11 -0.84
CA PRO A 16 9.96 8.72 -0.79
C PRO A 16 10.19 7.59 0.23
N VAL A 17 11.05 6.67 -0.15
CA VAL A 17 11.65 5.67 0.72
C VAL A 17 13.15 5.93 0.78
N ASN A 18 13.62 6.32 1.95
CA ASN A 18 15.04 6.51 2.18
C ASN A 18 15.68 5.16 2.50
N THR A 19 16.68 4.78 1.72
CA THR A 19 17.46 3.56 1.93
C THR A 19 18.92 3.92 2.16
N ILE A 20 19.56 3.22 3.09
CA ILE A 20 21.00 3.36 3.34
C ILE A 20 21.67 2.13 2.75
N SER A 21 22.54 2.33 1.78
CA SER A 21 23.32 1.24 1.20
C SER A 21 24.61 1.04 2.01
N GLU A 22 24.66 -0.04 2.79
CA GLU A 22 25.87 -0.41 3.53
C GLU A 22 27.03 -0.78 2.59
N LYS A 23 26.73 -1.26 1.40
CA LYS A 23 27.73 -1.66 0.39
C LYS A 23 28.45 -0.48 -0.28
N ASN A 24 27.90 0.72 -0.24
CA ASN A 24 28.43 1.92 -0.87
C ASN A 24 28.71 3.03 0.16
N ASN A 25 29.56 2.79 1.15
CA ASN A 25 30.00 3.78 2.14
C ASN A 25 28.83 4.56 2.79
N ASN A 26 27.76 3.88 3.18
CA ASN A 26 26.57 4.49 3.78
C ASN A 26 25.91 5.57 2.89
N THR A 27 25.96 5.42 1.60
CA THR A 27 25.33 6.37 0.68
C THR A 27 23.82 6.26 0.85
N GLN A 28 23.20 7.37 1.23
CA GLN A 28 21.75 7.49 1.27
C GLN A 28 21.21 7.59 -0.16
N THR A 29 20.31 6.69 -0.51
CA THR A 29 19.57 6.74 -1.77
C THR A 29 18.08 6.92 -1.50
N VAL A 30 17.40 7.62 -2.38
CA VAL A 30 15.96 7.85 -2.30
C VAL A 30 15.31 7.16 -3.50
N ARG A 31 14.33 6.31 -3.24
CA ARG A 31 13.43 5.77 -4.25
C ARG A 31 11.99 6.08 -3.88
N TYR A 32 11.07 5.92 -4.79
CA TYR A 32 9.68 6.26 -4.58
C TYR A 32 8.76 5.05 -4.70
N ILE A 33 7.79 4.98 -3.79
CA ILE A 33 6.64 4.08 -3.88
C ILE A 33 5.47 4.87 -4.45
N ALA A 34 4.81 4.32 -5.47
CA ALA A 34 3.63 4.88 -6.09
C ALA A 34 2.36 4.18 -5.62
N PHE A 35 1.26 4.90 -5.57
CA PHE A 35 -0.05 4.35 -5.28
C PHE A 35 -1.16 5.22 -5.86
N THR A 36 -2.30 4.61 -6.11
CA THR A 36 -3.54 5.30 -6.43
C THR A 36 -4.41 5.40 -5.17
N ASP A 37 -5.05 6.54 -5.00
CA ASP A 37 -5.87 6.88 -3.83
C ASP A 37 -7.27 7.30 -4.30
N TRP A 38 -8.28 6.60 -3.85
CA TRP A 38 -9.66 6.75 -4.26
C TRP A 38 -10.57 7.07 -3.09
N GLY A 39 -11.63 7.80 -3.35
CA GLY A 39 -12.61 8.16 -2.34
C GLY A 39 -12.21 9.41 -1.54
N ASN A 40 -12.94 9.64 -0.46
CA ASN A 40 -12.68 10.78 0.42
C ASN A 40 -11.40 10.55 1.23
N PRO A 41 -10.38 11.42 1.14
CA PRO A 41 -9.14 11.28 1.90
C PRO A 41 -9.30 11.40 3.42
N GLU A 42 -10.42 11.97 3.88
CA GLU A 42 -10.75 12.07 5.31
C GLU A 42 -11.50 10.84 5.84
N ASN A 43 -11.89 9.91 4.97
CA ASN A 43 -12.62 8.72 5.38
C ASN A 43 -11.74 7.82 6.24
N THR A 44 -12.18 7.56 7.48
CA THR A 44 -11.45 6.72 8.45
C THR A 44 -11.59 5.22 8.20
N GLN A 45 -12.45 4.82 7.28
CA GLN A 45 -12.53 3.44 6.78
C GLN A 45 -11.56 3.31 5.59
N VAL A 46 -10.37 2.77 5.83
CA VAL A 46 -9.31 2.68 4.82
C VAL A 46 -9.15 1.23 4.35
N VAL A 47 -9.02 1.07 3.05
CA VAL A 47 -8.70 -0.23 2.41
C VAL A 47 -7.37 -0.09 1.67
N ILE A 48 -6.40 -0.93 2.01
CA ILE A 48 -5.14 -1.08 1.26
C ILE A 48 -5.27 -2.28 0.34
N CYS A 49 -5.05 -2.06 -0.94
CA CYS A 49 -5.07 -3.11 -1.97
C CYS A 49 -3.64 -3.38 -2.47
N VAL A 50 -3.22 -4.64 -2.45
CA VAL A 50 -1.87 -5.06 -2.86
C VAL A 50 -1.94 -6.20 -3.87
N HIS A 51 -1.32 -5.97 -5.01
CA HIS A 51 -1.34 -6.84 -6.20
C HIS A 51 -0.41 -8.05 -6.08
N GLY A 52 -0.57 -8.99 -7.01
CA GLY A 52 0.30 -10.15 -7.16
C GLY A 52 1.68 -9.83 -7.78
N LEU A 53 2.55 -10.82 -7.82
CA LEU A 53 3.98 -10.71 -8.15
C LEU A 53 4.29 -9.91 -9.43
N THR A 54 3.55 -10.16 -10.52
CA THR A 54 3.80 -9.59 -11.85
C THR A 54 2.78 -8.52 -12.26
N ARG A 55 1.99 -8.05 -11.30
CA ARG A 55 0.88 -7.13 -11.52
C ARG A 55 1.20 -5.72 -11.00
N ASN A 56 0.20 -4.85 -10.93
CA ASN A 56 0.32 -3.49 -10.41
C ASN A 56 -1.02 -3.01 -9.81
N SER A 57 -1.03 -1.81 -9.26
CA SER A 57 -2.17 -1.19 -8.59
C SER A 57 -3.43 -1.09 -9.45
N ARG A 58 -3.28 -1.02 -10.80
CA ARG A 58 -4.41 -0.83 -11.72
C ARG A 58 -5.32 -2.06 -11.80
N ASP A 59 -4.89 -3.22 -11.31
CA ASP A 59 -5.76 -4.40 -11.18
C ASP A 59 -6.95 -4.14 -10.27
N PHE A 60 -6.85 -3.17 -9.37
CA PHE A 60 -7.88 -2.82 -8.41
C PHE A 60 -8.80 -1.68 -8.85
N ASP A 61 -8.65 -1.12 -10.04
CA ASP A 61 -9.42 0.05 -10.47
C ASP A 61 -10.94 -0.14 -10.36
N TYR A 62 -11.44 -1.30 -10.78
CA TYR A 62 -12.88 -1.62 -10.69
C TYR A 62 -13.33 -1.75 -9.23
N LEU A 63 -12.56 -2.44 -8.40
CA LEU A 63 -12.85 -2.60 -6.98
C LEU A 63 -12.81 -1.24 -6.25
N ALA A 64 -11.77 -0.47 -6.47
CA ALA A 64 -11.59 0.84 -5.87
C ALA A 64 -12.74 1.79 -6.23
N ARG A 65 -13.15 1.80 -7.50
CA ARG A 65 -14.30 2.58 -7.98
C ARG A 65 -15.61 2.15 -7.32
N ALA A 66 -15.80 0.86 -7.09
CA ALA A 66 -17.00 0.35 -6.44
C ALA A 66 -17.04 0.67 -4.93
N LEU A 67 -15.88 0.78 -4.29
CA LEU A 67 -15.78 1.00 -2.84
C LEU A 67 -15.59 2.46 -2.42
N GLN A 68 -15.22 3.35 -3.34
CA GLN A 68 -14.77 4.72 -3.02
C GLN A 68 -15.81 5.60 -2.30
N ASP A 69 -17.09 5.29 -2.41
CA ASP A 69 -18.15 6.05 -1.73
C ASP A 69 -18.23 5.72 -0.23
N GLN A 70 -17.75 4.54 0.17
CA GLN A 70 -17.81 4.05 1.54
C GLN A 70 -16.44 4.00 2.22
N PHE A 71 -15.36 3.91 1.44
CA PHE A 71 -13.99 3.73 1.90
C PHE A 71 -13.04 4.69 1.19
N ARG A 72 -11.94 5.04 1.86
CA ARG A 72 -10.75 5.48 1.17
C ARG A 72 -9.97 4.25 0.73
N VAL A 73 -9.76 4.07 -0.58
CA VAL A 73 -9.10 2.89 -1.15
C VAL A 73 -7.75 3.29 -1.71
N ILE A 74 -6.70 2.65 -1.22
CA ILE A 74 -5.31 2.91 -1.59
C ILE A 74 -4.76 1.64 -2.24
N CYS A 75 -4.40 1.73 -3.52
CA CYS A 75 -3.85 0.62 -4.28
C CYS A 75 -2.38 0.89 -4.58
N VAL A 76 -1.49 0.12 -3.95
CA VAL A 76 -0.05 0.35 -4.01
C VAL A 76 0.58 -0.40 -5.18
N ASP A 77 1.54 0.24 -5.83
CA ASP A 77 2.52 -0.43 -6.70
C ASP A 77 3.69 -0.89 -5.84
N ILE A 78 3.85 -2.20 -5.70
CA ILE A 78 4.99 -2.77 -4.99
C ILE A 78 6.29 -2.42 -5.72
N VAL A 79 7.38 -2.23 -4.99
CA VAL A 79 8.70 -1.89 -5.54
C VAL A 79 9.05 -2.71 -6.79
N GLY A 80 9.49 -2.03 -7.84
CA GLY A 80 9.80 -2.62 -9.14
C GLY A 80 8.59 -2.96 -10.01
N ARG A 81 7.37 -2.53 -9.63
CA ARG A 81 6.14 -2.72 -10.41
C ARG A 81 5.42 -1.40 -10.59
N GLY A 82 4.60 -1.33 -11.63
CA GLY A 82 3.81 -0.14 -11.94
C GLY A 82 4.65 1.11 -12.05
N GLN A 83 4.31 2.12 -11.28
CA GLN A 83 4.98 3.43 -11.22
C GLN A 83 5.94 3.58 -10.03
N SER A 84 6.12 2.53 -9.23
CA SER A 84 7.15 2.50 -8.18
C SER A 84 8.54 2.30 -8.76
N ASP A 85 9.54 2.86 -8.11
CA ASP A 85 10.93 2.73 -8.55
C ASP A 85 11.44 1.29 -8.39
N TRP A 86 12.48 0.98 -9.16
CA TRP A 86 13.17 -0.31 -9.12
C TRP A 86 14.26 -0.29 -8.04
N LEU A 87 14.56 -1.47 -7.51
CA LEU A 87 15.75 -1.67 -6.67
C LEU A 87 17.01 -1.71 -7.55
N THR A 88 18.07 -1.11 -7.06
CA THR A 88 19.39 -1.17 -7.72
C THR A 88 20.09 -2.51 -7.53
N ASN A 89 19.77 -3.22 -6.43
CA ASN A 89 20.26 -4.56 -6.15
C ASN A 89 19.14 -5.57 -6.35
N ALA A 90 19.27 -6.44 -7.35
CA ALA A 90 18.27 -7.44 -7.70
C ALA A 90 18.03 -8.47 -6.56
N GLU A 91 19.02 -8.71 -5.71
CA GLU A 91 18.90 -9.66 -4.60
C GLU A 91 17.92 -9.20 -3.51
N GLU A 92 17.69 -7.91 -3.39
CA GLU A 92 16.73 -7.35 -2.44
C GLU A 92 15.28 -7.72 -2.76
N TYR A 93 14.97 -8.07 -4.02
CA TYR A 93 13.66 -8.60 -4.40
C TYR A 93 13.36 -9.98 -3.78
N ASN A 94 14.37 -10.71 -3.36
CA ASN A 94 14.23 -12.01 -2.69
C ASN A 94 14.04 -11.87 -1.17
N GLN A 95 14.09 -10.64 -0.63
CA GLN A 95 14.00 -10.37 0.80
C GLN A 95 12.60 -9.87 1.17
N PRO A 96 11.81 -10.65 1.93
CA PRO A 96 10.51 -10.21 2.41
C PRO A 96 10.56 -8.88 3.17
N ALA A 97 11.66 -8.63 3.91
CA ALA A 97 11.87 -7.41 4.67
C ALA A 97 11.75 -6.13 3.83
N THR A 98 12.18 -6.16 2.56
CA THR A 98 12.06 -5.02 1.64
C THR A 98 10.60 -4.63 1.44
N TYR A 99 9.75 -5.59 1.14
CA TYR A 99 8.32 -5.36 0.91
C TYR A 99 7.59 -4.90 2.18
N LEU A 100 7.92 -5.54 3.32
CA LEU A 100 7.32 -5.20 4.60
C LEU A 100 7.70 -3.78 5.05
N SER A 101 8.97 -3.41 4.87
CA SER A 101 9.46 -2.06 5.18
C SER A 101 8.75 -1.00 4.36
N ASP A 102 8.60 -1.22 3.06
CA ASP A 102 7.94 -0.29 2.16
C ASP A 102 6.47 -0.05 2.56
N ILE A 103 5.77 -1.13 2.87
CA ILE A 103 4.38 -1.02 3.31
C ILE A 103 4.27 -0.32 4.66
N LYS A 104 5.17 -0.56 5.61
CA LYS A 104 5.19 0.17 6.89
C LYS A 104 5.38 1.67 6.67
N ILE A 105 6.26 2.07 5.76
CA ILE A 105 6.47 3.47 5.38
C ILE A 105 5.19 4.06 4.79
N LEU A 106 4.54 3.34 3.87
CA LEU A 106 3.26 3.76 3.30
C LEU A 106 2.19 3.93 4.38
N LEU A 107 2.02 2.95 5.26
CA LEU A 107 1.04 3.02 6.35
C LEU A 107 1.31 4.19 7.31
N THR A 108 2.57 4.44 7.64
CA THR A 108 2.97 5.59 8.46
C THR A 108 2.62 6.91 7.76
N HIS A 109 2.88 7.01 6.45
CA HIS A 109 2.52 8.18 5.65
C HIS A 109 1.00 8.43 5.62
N ILE A 110 0.22 7.36 5.43
CA ILE A 110 -1.24 7.47 5.42
C ILE A 110 -1.77 7.87 6.80
N LEU A 111 -1.29 7.21 7.85
CA LEU A 111 -1.72 7.48 9.22
C LEU A 111 -1.44 8.93 9.66
N ALA A 112 -0.33 9.51 9.22
CA ALA A 112 0.05 10.89 9.52
C ALA A 112 -0.93 11.94 8.94
N GLN A 113 -1.84 11.56 8.05
CA GLN A 113 -2.85 12.44 7.48
C GLN A 113 -4.12 12.54 8.32
N TYR A 114 -4.22 11.78 9.41
CA TYR A 114 -5.40 11.71 10.26
C TYR A 114 -5.12 12.19 11.68
N ASP A 115 -6.04 12.98 12.21
CA ASP A 115 -6.05 13.41 13.61
C ASP A 115 -6.86 12.48 14.53
N GLN A 116 -7.44 11.42 13.95
CA GLN A 116 -8.31 10.47 14.64
C GLN A 116 -7.96 9.02 14.21
N PRO A 117 -8.35 8.02 15.02
CA PRO A 117 -8.14 6.62 14.67
C PRO A 117 -8.81 6.23 13.36
N ILE A 118 -8.14 5.39 12.57
CA ILE A 118 -8.68 4.80 11.34
C ILE A 118 -8.84 3.30 11.51
N LEU A 119 -9.73 2.71 10.72
CA LEU A 119 -9.89 1.26 10.58
C LEU A 119 -9.25 0.82 9.28
N LEU A 120 -8.20 0.00 9.39
CA LEU A 120 -7.44 -0.50 8.25
C LEU A 120 -7.93 -1.88 7.84
N ASN A 121 -8.37 -1.99 6.59
CA ASN A 121 -8.71 -3.25 5.95
C ASN A 121 -7.69 -3.53 4.83
N TRP A 122 -7.46 -4.80 4.55
CA TRP A 122 -6.49 -5.24 3.55
C TRP A 122 -7.15 -6.12 2.50
N VAL A 123 -6.83 -5.87 1.24
CA VAL A 123 -7.17 -6.75 0.11
C VAL A 123 -5.88 -7.11 -0.60
N GLY A 124 -5.52 -8.38 -0.60
CA GLY A 124 -4.29 -8.88 -1.20
C GLY A 124 -4.52 -9.99 -2.21
N ILE A 125 -3.86 -9.90 -3.36
CA ILE A 125 -3.88 -10.95 -4.38
C ILE A 125 -2.53 -11.64 -4.37
N SER A 126 -2.51 -12.99 -4.22
CA SER A 126 -1.30 -13.81 -4.25
C SER A 126 -0.21 -13.22 -3.32
N MET A 127 0.92 -12.74 -3.85
CA MET A 127 1.99 -12.09 -3.06
C MET A 127 1.45 -10.98 -2.14
N GLY A 128 0.48 -10.17 -2.59
CA GLY A 128 -0.15 -9.14 -1.78
C GLY A 128 -0.92 -9.68 -0.57
N GLY A 129 -1.51 -10.86 -0.70
CA GLY A 129 -2.13 -11.60 0.41
C GLY A 129 -1.10 -12.07 1.43
N LEU A 130 0.03 -12.63 0.96
CA LEU A 130 1.14 -13.06 1.84
C LEU A 130 1.72 -11.88 2.63
N ILE A 131 1.96 -10.75 1.98
CA ILE A 131 2.45 -9.52 2.62
C ILE A 131 1.49 -9.11 3.75
N GLY A 132 0.19 -9.05 3.45
CA GLY A 132 -0.83 -8.67 4.44
C GLY A 132 -0.89 -9.63 5.62
N MET A 133 -0.79 -10.93 5.37
CA MET A 133 -0.80 -11.95 6.41
C MET A 133 0.40 -11.83 7.35
N VAL A 134 1.60 -11.62 6.80
CA VAL A 134 2.81 -11.41 7.59
C VAL A 134 2.70 -10.12 8.41
N LEU A 135 2.28 -9.02 7.78
CA LEU A 135 2.11 -7.74 8.46
C LEU A 135 1.12 -7.82 9.63
N ALA A 136 0.01 -8.52 9.45
CA ALA A 136 -0.99 -8.69 10.51
C ALA A 136 -0.46 -9.43 11.75
N GLY A 137 0.59 -10.24 11.58
CA GLY A 137 1.28 -10.92 12.68
C GLY A 137 2.34 -10.06 13.39
N LEU A 138 2.70 -8.90 12.85
CA LEU A 138 3.73 -8.06 13.44
C LEU A 138 3.17 -7.19 14.58
N GLN A 139 3.94 -7.06 15.65
CA GLN A 139 3.58 -6.26 16.82
C GLN A 139 3.88 -4.77 16.64
N ASP A 140 4.79 -4.44 15.71
CA ASP A 140 5.30 -3.09 15.47
C ASP A 140 4.66 -2.39 14.25
N LEU A 141 3.50 -2.86 13.82
CA LEU A 141 2.78 -2.22 12.72
C LEU A 141 2.24 -0.87 13.20
N PRO A 142 2.41 0.22 12.41
CA PRO A 142 1.91 1.56 12.76
C PRO A 142 0.42 1.59 13.07
N ILE A 143 -0.35 0.71 12.41
CA ILE A 143 -1.77 0.53 12.63
C ILE A 143 -2.13 -0.95 12.43
N PRO A 144 -2.90 -1.57 13.33
CA PRO A 144 -3.31 -2.96 13.18
C PRO A 144 -4.27 -3.14 12.00
N ILE A 145 -4.10 -4.24 11.28
CA ILE A 145 -5.03 -4.64 10.22
C ILE A 145 -6.25 -5.29 10.86
N LYS A 146 -7.43 -4.66 10.66
CA LYS A 146 -8.70 -5.15 11.20
C LYS A 146 -9.23 -6.37 10.48
N SER A 147 -9.11 -6.40 9.16
CA SER A 147 -9.58 -7.51 8.33
C SER A 147 -8.70 -7.68 7.11
N ILE A 148 -8.58 -8.92 6.65
CA ILE A 148 -7.83 -9.27 5.44
C ILE A 148 -8.73 -10.09 4.53
N ILE A 149 -8.79 -9.68 3.26
CA ILE A 149 -9.32 -10.48 2.18
C ILE A 149 -8.13 -10.92 1.32
N MET A 150 -7.99 -12.22 1.14
CA MET A 150 -6.95 -12.81 0.30
C MET A 150 -7.58 -13.51 -0.90
N SER A 151 -7.07 -13.23 -2.07
CA SER A 151 -7.44 -13.91 -3.30
C SER A 151 -6.23 -14.62 -3.88
N ASP A 152 -6.45 -15.84 -4.43
CA ASP A 152 -5.45 -16.67 -5.10
C ASP A 152 -4.30 -17.16 -4.18
N ILE A 153 -4.49 -17.06 -2.88
CA ILE A 153 -3.61 -17.62 -1.85
C ILE A 153 -4.33 -17.70 -0.51
N GLY A 154 -3.98 -18.66 0.33
CA GLY A 154 -4.50 -18.79 1.68
C GLY A 154 -3.56 -19.65 2.54
N PRO A 155 -3.81 -19.71 3.86
CA PRO A 155 -3.09 -20.62 4.75
C PRO A 155 -3.36 -22.05 4.32
N ARG A 156 -2.31 -22.85 4.25
CA ARG A 156 -2.39 -24.31 4.05
C ARG A 156 -2.37 -25.02 5.37
#